data_493d49bbc049fc6a87392fb416f83834
#
_entry.id   493d49bbc049fc6a87392fb416f83834
#
_cell.length_a   1.000
_cell.length_b   1.000
_cell.length_c   1.000
_cell.angle_alpha   90.00
_cell.angle_beta   90.00
_cell.angle_gamma   90.00
#
_symmetry.space_group_name_H-M   'P 1'
#
loop_
_entity.id
_entity.type
_entity.pdbx_description
1 polymer ?
#
loop_
_entity_poly.entity_id
_entity_poly.type
_entity_poly.pdbx_seq_one_letter_code
_entity_poly.pdbx_strand_id
1 'polypeptide(L)'
;MRNLLLQSFNMRTLIFLVFISTVAQAQKITPEKLEAVSEKYALQSFREFYDLLSLPNDAHYPKDIEKNVQWCEAAFSKRGFVTTRLNTSTVPLLLAERKVKKPSKTVLIYLQIDGQPVNPSQWNQESPWKPTLKEKDPNGNWIAIPYERLNEGYHRDWRIFARATSDAKGPAAAFLASLDALQELKAEPNFNIKVIMDFEEELGSPRLPQAVNEFKTQLSADMLIIFDGPRHISNQPTLSFGARGICEITLTVFGPRQPVHSGNYGNYTPNPAMRLAQVLASMKDDHGRVTIPGFYDGVTLSEAEKQILKQVPDDEHEIKKFLGIAQPDQVAGTFQESLQYPTLNIRGLDALFVGKESRTLIPATAIAEIDIRLVPSSDPHRLIGLVRKHVESQGYYLVENEPTEEERMKYSKIASFQSSISYGAFQTPFDSECGVWLSRAMVKAFGKDPIKIRMMGGSIPISPFVITLGIPAVSVPTVNPDNNQHAENENIRVGNYVDAVKTFLAILTEKLK
;
A
#
# COMPACT_ATOMS: atom_id res chain seq x y z
N MET A 1 -91.59 -9.68 -57.26
CA MET A 1 -91.82 -10.21 -55.91
C MET A 1 -90.50 -10.69 -55.34
N ARG A 2 -90.28 -10.27 -54.13
CA ARG A 2 -89.25 -10.70 -53.13
C ARG A 2 -87.76 -10.33 -53.39
N ASN A 3 -87.35 -9.33 -52.60
CA ASN A 3 -86.02 -8.95 -52.19
C ASN A 3 -85.27 -10.11 -51.57
N LEU A 4 -83.97 -10.18 -51.82
CA LEU A 4 -82.95 -10.77 -50.91
C LEU A 4 -81.82 -9.81 -50.75
N LEU A 5 -81.71 -9.26 -49.53
CA LEU A 5 -80.63 -8.46 -49.02
C LEU A 5 -79.39 -9.32 -48.74
N LEU A 6 -78.27 -9.02 -49.33
CA LEU A 6 -76.92 -9.52 -48.93
C LEU A 6 -76.32 -8.60 -47.92
N GLN A 7 -76.21 -9.08 -46.67
CA GLN A 7 -75.42 -8.45 -45.61
C GLN A 7 -73.93 -8.77 -45.82
N SER A 8 -73.12 -7.75 -45.99
CA SER A 8 -71.65 -7.84 -45.98
C SER A 8 -71.16 -7.94 -44.54
N PHE A 9 -70.51 -9.04 -44.19
CA PHE A 9 -69.80 -9.22 -42.92
C PHE A 9 -68.36 -8.63 -43.03
N ASN A 10 -68.10 -7.49 -42.37
CA ASN A 10 -66.76 -6.92 -42.21
C ASN A 10 -66.04 -7.68 -41.13
N MET A 11 -65.08 -8.55 -41.49
CA MET A 11 -64.17 -9.23 -40.58
C MET A 11 -62.98 -8.32 -40.31
N ARG A 12 -62.98 -7.55 -39.17
CA ARG A 12 -61.86 -6.80 -38.66
C ARG A 12 -60.88 -7.81 -38.00
N THR A 13 -59.78 -8.12 -38.66
CA THR A 13 -58.68 -8.89 -38.13
C THR A 13 -57.96 -8.06 -37.05
N LEU A 14 -58.14 -8.42 -35.78
CA LEU A 14 -57.46 -7.86 -34.65
C LEU A 14 -56.06 -8.48 -34.56
N ILE A 15 -55.01 -7.77 -35.02
CA ILE A 15 -53.61 -8.20 -34.84
C ILE A 15 -53.21 -7.83 -33.40
N PHE A 16 -53.16 -8.83 -32.52
CA PHE A 16 -52.55 -8.74 -31.20
C PHE A 16 -51.02 -8.75 -31.37
N LEU A 17 -50.37 -7.59 -31.33
CA LEU A 17 -48.93 -7.47 -31.15
C LEU A 17 -48.60 -7.85 -29.69
N VAL A 18 -48.20 -9.11 -29.48
CA VAL A 18 -47.62 -9.54 -28.22
C VAL A 18 -46.22 -8.97 -28.15
N PHE A 19 -46.09 -7.84 -27.44
CA PHE A 19 -44.78 -7.37 -26.99
C PHE A 19 -44.22 -8.36 -25.97
N ILE A 20 -43.40 -9.31 -26.42
CA ILE A 20 -42.56 -10.11 -25.53
C ILE A 20 -41.47 -9.16 -25.01
N SER A 21 -41.74 -8.53 -23.88
CA SER A 21 -40.71 -7.90 -23.10
C SER A 21 -39.77 -8.98 -22.56
N THR A 22 -38.71 -9.27 -23.29
CA THR A 22 -37.60 -10.04 -22.73
C THR A 22 -37.02 -9.22 -21.60
N VAL A 23 -37.49 -9.45 -20.39
CA VAL A 23 -36.78 -9.07 -19.19
C VAL A 23 -35.45 -9.84 -19.26
N ALA A 24 -34.39 -9.15 -19.68
CA ALA A 24 -33.06 -9.70 -19.59
C ALA A 24 -32.78 -9.92 -18.09
N GLN A 25 -33.06 -11.12 -17.61
CA GLN A 25 -32.58 -11.57 -16.31
C GLN A 25 -31.08 -11.45 -16.36
N ALA A 26 -30.53 -10.55 -15.55
CA ALA A 26 -29.08 -10.45 -15.37
C ALA A 26 -28.54 -11.83 -15.04
N GLN A 27 -27.90 -12.46 -16.01
CA GLN A 27 -27.44 -13.84 -15.91
C GLN A 27 -26.45 -13.90 -14.73
N LYS A 28 -26.77 -14.68 -13.71
CA LYS A 28 -25.91 -14.84 -12.54
C LYS A 28 -24.54 -15.32 -13.01
N ILE A 29 -23.50 -14.50 -12.78
CA ILE A 29 -22.14 -14.83 -13.18
C ILE A 29 -21.66 -15.97 -12.28
N THR A 30 -21.48 -17.16 -12.87
CA THR A 30 -20.97 -18.33 -12.13
C THR A 30 -19.47 -18.20 -11.88
N PRO A 31 -18.93 -18.90 -10.86
CA PRO A 31 -17.49 -18.89 -10.60
C PRO A 31 -16.67 -19.35 -11.82
N GLU A 32 -17.13 -20.37 -12.56
CA GLU A 32 -16.44 -20.89 -13.75
C GLU A 32 -16.40 -19.84 -14.87
N LYS A 33 -17.50 -19.10 -15.08
CA LYS A 33 -17.53 -18.01 -16.06
C LYS A 33 -16.64 -16.85 -15.64
N LEU A 34 -16.62 -16.52 -14.35
CA LEU A 34 -15.75 -15.50 -13.79
C LEU A 34 -14.28 -15.87 -14.04
N GLU A 35 -13.87 -17.10 -13.74
CA GLU A 35 -12.53 -17.64 -13.98
C GLU A 35 -12.14 -17.52 -15.45
N ALA A 36 -12.94 -18.13 -16.34
CA ALA A 36 -12.63 -18.18 -17.77
C ALA A 36 -12.51 -16.79 -18.42
N VAL A 37 -13.39 -15.84 -18.05
CA VAL A 37 -13.34 -14.49 -18.59
C VAL A 37 -12.14 -13.72 -18.01
N SER A 38 -11.85 -13.88 -16.72
CA SER A 38 -10.69 -13.24 -16.08
C SER A 38 -9.38 -13.72 -16.70
N GLU A 39 -9.22 -15.01 -16.89
CA GLU A 39 -8.05 -15.61 -17.53
C GLU A 39 -7.86 -15.10 -18.95
N LYS A 40 -8.94 -15.13 -19.77
CA LYS A 40 -8.92 -14.61 -21.13
C LYS A 40 -8.41 -13.16 -21.18
N TYR A 41 -8.96 -12.28 -20.33
CA TYR A 41 -8.61 -10.87 -20.34
C TYR A 41 -7.24 -10.59 -19.71
N ALA A 42 -6.81 -11.38 -18.74
CA ALA A 42 -5.44 -11.33 -18.25
C ALA A 42 -4.44 -11.62 -19.38
N LEU A 43 -4.65 -12.70 -20.16
CA LEU A 43 -3.80 -13.03 -21.31
C LEU A 43 -3.80 -11.90 -22.35
N GLN A 44 -4.95 -11.35 -22.71
CA GLN A 44 -5.05 -10.25 -23.67
C GLN A 44 -4.39 -8.95 -23.21
N SER A 45 -4.27 -8.73 -21.89
CA SER A 45 -3.73 -7.51 -21.31
C SER A 45 -2.20 -7.46 -21.23
N PHE A 46 -1.49 -8.59 -21.40
CA PHE A 46 -0.03 -8.62 -21.24
C PHE A 46 0.71 -7.68 -22.16
N ARG A 47 0.19 -7.39 -23.37
CA ARG A 47 0.80 -6.40 -24.25
C ARG A 47 0.67 -4.98 -23.70
N GLU A 48 -0.54 -4.59 -23.26
CA GLU A 48 -0.78 -3.28 -22.64
C GLU A 48 0.01 -3.13 -21.33
N PHE A 49 0.14 -4.22 -20.57
CA PHE A 49 0.98 -4.26 -19.36
C PHE A 49 2.47 -4.08 -19.69
N TYR A 50 2.97 -4.75 -20.74
CA TYR A 50 4.35 -4.54 -21.22
C TYR A 50 4.61 -3.08 -21.57
N ASP A 51 3.69 -2.46 -22.32
CA ASP A 51 3.82 -1.06 -22.74
C ASP A 51 3.85 -0.10 -21.54
N LEU A 52 3.01 -0.34 -20.51
CA LEU A 52 3.01 0.42 -19.26
C LEU A 52 4.33 0.25 -18.48
N LEU A 53 4.81 -0.98 -18.35
CA LEU A 53 6.06 -1.26 -17.63
C LEU A 53 7.29 -0.67 -18.33
N SER A 54 7.21 -0.44 -19.64
CA SER A 54 8.31 0.15 -20.41
C SER A 54 8.48 1.65 -20.20
N LEU A 55 7.57 2.31 -19.50
CA LEU A 55 7.67 3.72 -19.14
C LEU A 55 8.45 3.88 -17.83
N PRO A 56 9.57 4.62 -17.80
CA PRO A 56 10.22 5.01 -16.57
C PRO A 56 9.24 5.79 -15.67
N ASN A 57 9.31 5.60 -14.35
CA ASN A 57 8.30 6.09 -13.43
C ASN A 57 8.83 6.50 -12.04
N ASP A 58 10.11 6.87 -11.95
CA ASP A 58 10.67 7.47 -10.75
C ASP A 58 10.15 8.91 -10.61
N ALA A 59 9.49 9.22 -9.50
CA ALA A 59 8.84 10.51 -9.25
C ALA A 59 9.84 11.68 -9.13
N HIS A 60 11.12 11.43 -8.96
CA HIS A 60 12.16 12.45 -9.07
C HIS A 60 12.30 13.02 -10.50
N TYR A 61 11.71 12.36 -11.51
CA TYR A 61 11.75 12.76 -12.92
C TYR A 61 10.36 13.12 -13.46
N PRO A 62 9.85 14.35 -13.24
CA PRO A 62 8.49 14.74 -13.62
C PRO A 62 8.13 14.53 -15.09
N LYS A 63 9.13 14.59 -16.00
CA LYS A 63 8.90 14.34 -17.43
C LYS A 63 8.55 12.87 -17.75
N ASP A 64 9.06 11.94 -16.96
CA ASP A 64 8.72 10.52 -17.10
C ASP A 64 7.38 10.22 -16.44
N ILE A 65 7.11 10.86 -15.31
CA ILE A 65 5.78 10.82 -14.68
C ILE A 65 4.70 11.34 -15.63
N GLU A 66 4.94 12.46 -16.34
CA GLU A 66 3.97 12.99 -17.30
C GLU A 66 3.58 11.96 -18.39
N LYS A 67 4.53 11.14 -18.87
CA LYS A 67 4.23 10.05 -19.81
C LYS A 67 3.31 8.99 -19.20
N ASN A 68 3.53 8.67 -17.93
CA ASN A 68 2.68 7.72 -17.19
C ASN A 68 1.27 8.31 -16.98
N VAL A 69 1.15 9.60 -16.64
CA VAL A 69 -0.15 10.29 -16.52
C VAL A 69 -0.92 10.22 -17.84
N GLN A 70 -0.28 10.60 -18.97
CA GLN A 70 -0.90 10.56 -20.31
C GLN A 70 -1.32 9.15 -20.70
N TRP A 71 -0.50 8.15 -20.41
CA TRP A 71 -0.84 6.75 -20.67
C TRP A 71 -2.11 6.35 -19.88
N CYS A 72 -2.18 6.70 -18.59
CA CYS A 72 -3.33 6.42 -17.74
C CYS A 72 -4.60 7.14 -18.22
N GLU A 73 -4.50 8.41 -18.60
CA GLU A 73 -5.62 9.17 -19.19
C GLU A 73 -6.19 8.45 -20.41
N ALA A 74 -5.33 8.03 -21.33
CA ALA A 74 -5.74 7.29 -22.52
C ALA A 74 -6.37 5.94 -22.19
N ALA A 75 -5.77 5.18 -21.26
CA ALA A 75 -6.23 3.85 -20.86
C ALA A 75 -7.62 3.89 -20.19
N PHE A 76 -7.87 4.85 -19.32
CA PHE A 76 -9.17 5.04 -18.67
C PHE A 76 -10.23 5.60 -19.64
N SER A 77 -9.85 6.59 -20.47
CA SER A 77 -10.77 7.17 -21.46
C SER A 77 -11.26 6.13 -22.47
N LYS A 78 -10.39 5.24 -22.94
CA LYS A 78 -10.73 4.10 -23.80
C LYS A 78 -11.82 3.20 -23.19
N ARG A 79 -11.91 3.14 -21.85
CA ARG A 79 -12.87 2.33 -21.09
C ARG A 79 -14.09 3.12 -20.58
N GLY A 80 -14.29 4.32 -21.13
CA GLY A 80 -15.48 5.16 -20.85
C GLY A 80 -15.42 5.93 -19.53
N PHE A 81 -14.25 6.12 -18.96
CA PHE A 81 -14.06 7.02 -17.84
C PHE A 81 -13.82 8.46 -18.31
N VAL A 82 -14.30 9.42 -17.54
CA VAL A 82 -13.93 10.83 -17.66
C VAL A 82 -12.74 11.08 -16.75
N THR A 83 -11.66 11.59 -17.30
CA THR A 83 -10.43 11.86 -16.55
C THR A 83 -10.26 13.33 -16.24
N THR A 84 -9.75 13.65 -15.06
CA THR A 84 -9.47 15.00 -14.59
C THR A 84 -8.15 15.02 -13.83
N ARG A 85 -7.23 15.90 -14.22
CA ARG A 85 -6.00 16.13 -13.45
C ARG A 85 -6.29 17.01 -12.26
N LEU A 86 -5.92 16.55 -11.08
CA LEU A 86 -5.95 17.33 -9.85
C LEU A 86 -4.52 17.82 -9.61
N ASN A 87 -4.27 19.08 -9.98
CA ASN A 87 -2.92 19.64 -9.96
C ASN A 87 -2.43 19.85 -8.53
N THR A 88 -1.20 19.47 -8.28
CA THR A 88 -0.45 19.75 -7.05
C THR A 88 0.75 20.65 -7.37
N SER A 89 1.57 20.95 -6.38
CA SER A 89 2.81 21.73 -6.61
C SER A 89 3.97 20.90 -7.20
N THR A 90 3.81 19.58 -7.30
CA THR A 90 4.81 18.66 -7.86
C THR A 90 4.25 17.94 -9.08
N VAL A 91 3.68 16.76 -8.93
CA VAL A 91 3.05 15.98 -10.00
C VAL A 91 1.53 15.90 -9.74
N PRO A 92 0.68 15.86 -10.77
CA PRO A 92 -0.76 15.82 -10.57
C PRO A 92 -1.19 14.44 -10.02
N LEU A 93 -2.31 14.42 -9.28
CA LEU A 93 -3.11 13.21 -9.16
C LEU A 93 -4.04 13.11 -10.39
N LEU A 94 -4.39 11.89 -10.78
CA LEU A 94 -5.37 11.67 -11.86
C LEU A 94 -6.65 11.05 -11.28
N LEU A 95 -7.75 11.77 -11.39
CA LEU A 95 -9.08 11.27 -11.07
C LEU A 95 -9.75 10.76 -12.35
N ALA A 96 -10.17 9.48 -12.37
CA ALA A 96 -10.96 8.89 -13.43
C ALA A 96 -12.33 8.45 -12.88
N GLU A 97 -13.42 8.91 -13.52
CA GLU A 97 -14.78 8.69 -13.03
C GLU A 97 -15.63 7.95 -14.06
N ARG A 98 -16.38 6.94 -13.61
CA ARG A 98 -17.43 6.28 -14.39
C ARG A 98 -18.71 6.23 -13.58
N LYS A 99 -19.76 6.89 -14.05
CA LYS A 99 -21.07 6.96 -13.41
C LYS A 99 -22.01 5.91 -13.98
N VAL A 100 -22.84 5.33 -13.13
CA VAL A 100 -23.91 4.41 -13.51
C VAL A 100 -25.28 5.10 -13.36
N LYS A 101 -26.33 4.58 -14.03
CA LYS A 101 -27.64 5.25 -14.09
C LYS A 101 -28.35 5.35 -12.72
N LYS A 102 -28.21 4.35 -11.87
CA LYS A 102 -28.84 4.30 -10.53
C LYS A 102 -27.84 3.74 -9.54
N PRO A 103 -26.85 4.52 -9.11
CA PRO A 103 -25.86 4.05 -8.18
C PRO A 103 -26.47 3.83 -6.79
N SER A 104 -26.09 2.75 -6.13
CA SER A 104 -26.33 2.60 -4.69
C SER A 104 -25.39 3.50 -3.91
N LYS A 105 -24.12 3.56 -4.33
CA LYS A 105 -23.01 4.27 -3.69
C LYS A 105 -21.96 4.70 -4.70
N THR A 106 -20.94 5.41 -4.21
CA THR A 106 -19.73 5.73 -4.95
C THR A 106 -18.52 5.09 -4.26
N VAL A 107 -17.77 4.30 -5.00
CA VAL A 107 -16.54 3.65 -4.54
C VAL A 107 -15.34 4.41 -5.09
N LEU A 108 -14.46 4.84 -4.21
CA LEU A 108 -13.15 5.39 -4.58
C LEU A 108 -12.13 4.25 -4.57
N ILE A 109 -11.37 4.12 -5.66
CA ILE A 109 -10.30 3.14 -5.81
C ILE A 109 -8.98 3.91 -5.87
N TYR A 110 -8.03 3.53 -5.02
CA TYR A 110 -6.69 4.08 -5.02
C TYR A 110 -5.74 3.14 -5.77
N LEU A 111 -4.97 3.72 -6.67
CA LEU A 111 -3.88 3.09 -7.42
C LEU A 111 -2.67 4.01 -7.41
N GLN A 112 -1.48 3.45 -7.49
CA GLN A 112 -0.22 4.19 -7.67
C GLN A 112 0.52 3.68 -8.91
N ILE A 113 1.35 4.53 -9.49
CA ILE A 113 2.03 4.25 -10.77
C ILE A 113 3.52 4.54 -10.72
N ASP A 114 3.97 5.41 -9.83
CA ASP A 114 5.40 5.67 -9.66
C ASP A 114 6.14 4.43 -9.12
N GLY A 115 7.43 4.52 -8.96
CA GLY A 115 8.25 3.42 -8.49
C GLY A 115 9.56 3.91 -7.92
N GLN A 116 10.15 3.11 -7.08
CA GLN A 116 11.44 3.39 -6.44
C GLN A 116 12.55 3.65 -7.47
N PRO A 117 13.55 4.50 -7.15
CA PRO A 117 14.75 4.66 -7.95
C PRO A 117 15.42 3.33 -8.26
N VAL A 118 16.11 3.27 -9.38
CA VAL A 118 16.76 2.04 -9.86
C VAL A 118 18.26 2.24 -10.05
N ASN A 119 19.03 1.19 -9.74
CA ASN A 119 20.40 1.03 -10.20
C ASN A 119 20.43 -0.05 -11.29
N PRO A 120 20.45 0.31 -12.60
CA PRO A 120 20.35 -0.66 -13.68
C PRO A 120 21.44 -1.75 -13.66
N SER A 121 22.62 -1.46 -13.10
CA SER A 121 23.73 -2.42 -13.04
C SER A 121 23.50 -3.59 -12.09
N GLN A 122 22.51 -3.48 -11.18
CA GLN A 122 22.14 -4.52 -10.21
C GLN A 122 20.96 -5.37 -10.68
N TRP A 123 20.41 -5.10 -11.87
CA TRP A 123 19.33 -5.89 -12.44
C TRP A 123 19.85 -7.02 -13.30
N ASN A 124 19.32 -8.22 -13.08
CA ASN A 124 19.67 -9.43 -13.86
C ASN A 124 18.91 -9.47 -15.21
N GLN A 125 18.87 -8.34 -15.92
CA GLN A 125 18.25 -8.15 -17.23
C GLN A 125 18.78 -6.88 -17.89
N GLU A 126 18.44 -6.66 -19.16
CA GLU A 126 18.97 -5.57 -19.96
C GLU A 126 18.62 -4.17 -19.39
N SER A 127 17.41 -4.02 -18.88
CA SER A 127 16.95 -2.75 -18.27
C SER A 127 15.80 -3.02 -17.29
N PRO A 128 15.70 -2.24 -16.19
CA PRO A 128 14.55 -2.27 -15.29
C PRO A 128 13.21 -1.96 -15.99
N TRP A 129 13.23 -1.21 -17.07
CA TRP A 129 12.05 -0.84 -17.87
C TRP A 129 11.92 -1.63 -19.19
N LYS A 130 12.66 -2.74 -19.32
CA LYS A 130 12.42 -3.75 -20.35
C LYS A 130 11.81 -4.99 -19.70
N PRO A 131 10.47 -5.10 -19.67
CA PRO A 131 9.81 -6.22 -19.01
C PRO A 131 10.33 -7.55 -19.53
N THR A 132 10.79 -8.41 -18.62
CA THR A 132 11.41 -9.69 -18.97
C THR A 132 10.62 -10.82 -18.30
N LEU A 133 10.07 -11.72 -19.12
CA LEU A 133 9.45 -12.94 -18.62
C LEU A 133 10.52 -13.94 -18.26
N LYS A 134 10.44 -14.54 -17.07
CA LYS A 134 11.40 -15.56 -16.63
C LYS A 134 10.68 -16.77 -16.02
N GLU A 135 11.33 -17.93 -16.15
CA GLU A 135 10.97 -19.16 -15.46
C GLU A 135 12.16 -19.68 -14.64
N LYS A 136 11.92 -20.58 -13.70
CA LYS A 136 13.01 -21.25 -12.96
C LYS A 136 13.51 -22.47 -13.74
N ASP A 137 14.82 -22.56 -13.86
CA ASP A 137 15.47 -23.78 -14.35
C ASP A 137 15.40 -24.90 -13.28
N PRO A 138 15.80 -26.16 -13.60
CA PRO A 138 15.84 -27.26 -12.63
C PRO A 138 16.73 -27.01 -11.40
N ASN A 139 17.66 -26.05 -11.48
CA ASN A 139 18.55 -25.66 -10.37
C ASN A 139 17.96 -24.51 -9.53
N GLY A 140 16.79 -24.00 -9.93
CA GLY A 140 16.10 -22.91 -9.24
C GLY A 140 16.51 -21.49 -9.67
N ASN A 141 17.36 -21.35 -10.71
CA ASN A 141 17.78 -20.05 -11.23
C ASN A 141 16.73 -19.46 -12.17
N TRP A 142 16.59 -18.14 -12.17
CA TRP A 142 15.71 -17.44 -13.09
C TRP A 142 16.37 -17.32 -14.47
N ILE A 143 15.75 -17.90 -15.49
CA ILE A 143 16.15 -17.79 -16.90
C ILE A 143 15.10 -17.03 -17.70
N ALA A 144 15.57 -16.12 -18.58
CA ALA A 144 14.67 -15.36 -19.44
C ALA A 144 14.08 -16.26 -20.54
N ILE A 145 12.78 -16.10 -20.79
CA ILE A 145 12.04 -16.74 -21.88
C ILE A 145 11.33 -15.67 -22.72
N PRO A 146 10.99 -15.95 -23.98
CA PRO A 146 10.30 -14.98 -24.83
C PRO A 146 8.99 -14.50 -24.19
N TYR A 147 8.81 -13.17 -24.11
CA TYR A 147 7.61 -12.57 -23.52
C TYR A 147 6.34 -12.95 -24.29
N GLU A 148 6.49 -13.18 -25.59
CA GLU A 148 5.43 -13.58 -26.53
C GLU A 148 4.79 -14.92 -26.19
N ARG A 149 5.45 -15.76 -25.39
CA ARG A 149 4.87 -17.01 -24.90
C ARG A 149 3.57 -16.79 -24.11
N LEU A 150 3.41 -15.60 -23.52
CA LEU A 150 2.17 -15.21 -22.84
C LEU A 150 0.97 -15.10 -23.80
N ASN A 151 1.17 -14.97 -25.10
CA ASN A 151 0.09 -14.99 -26.10
C ASN A 151 -0.47 -16.39 -26.35
N GLU A 152 0.31 -17.44 -26.07
CA GLU A 152 -0.05 -18.84 -26.30
C GLU A 152 -0.61 -19.51 -25.04
N GLY A 153 -0.32 -18.94 -23.88
CA GLY A 153 -0.70 -19.44 -22.56
C GLY A 153 0.28 -18.99 -21.49
N TYR A 154 0.12 -19.50 -20.28
CA TYR A 154 1.00 -19.14 -19.17
C TYR A 154 1.19 -20.31 -18.20
N HIS A 155 2.32 -20.26 -17.49
CA HIS A 155 2.51 -21.04 -16.28
C HIS A 155 2.36 -20.11 -15.07
N ARG A 156 1.63 -20.55 -14.04
CA ARG A 156 1.33 -19.69 -12.88
C ARG A 156 2.57 -19.19 -12.16
N ASP A 157 3.67 -19.95 -12.18
CA ASP A 157 4.92 -19.60 -11.50
C ASP A 157 5.90 -18.82 -12.37
N TRP A 158 5.62 -18.58 -13.64
CA TRP A 158 6.38 -17.61 -14.42
C TRP A 158 6.30 -16.25 -13.78
N ARG A 159 7.35 -15.43 -13.97
CA ARG A 159 7.38 -14.08 -13.42
C ARG A 159 7.76 -13.06 -14.48
N ILE A 160 7.12 -11.91 -14.41
CA ILE A 160 7.48 -10.71 -15.17
C ILE A 160 8.34 -9.86 -14.26
N PHE A 161 9.56 -9.57 -14.69
CA PHE A 161 10.53 -8.74 -13.99
C PHE A 161 10.59 -7.36 -14.64
N ALA A 162 10.28 -6.32 -13.88
CA ALA A 162 10.45 -4.91 -14.25
C ALA A 162 10.25 -4.04 -13.00
N ARG A 163 10.70 -2.78 -13.01
CA ARG A 163 10.38 -1.83 -11.94
C ARG A 163 8.88 -1.54 -11.94
N ALA A 164 8.30 -1.43 -10.75
CA ALA A 164 6.89 -1.23 -10.45
C ALA A 164 5.97 -2.34 -11.01
N THR A 165 6.51 -3.49 -11.35
CA THR A 165 5.68 -4.59 -11.88
C THR A 165 4.71 -5.15 -10.84
N SER A 166 5.07 -5.07 -9.54
CA SER A 166 4.21 -5.43 -8.40
C SER A 166 3.77 -4.21 -7.62
N ASP A 167 4.59 -3.15 -7.58
CA ASP A 167 4.36 -1.95 -6.77
C ASP A 167 4.37 -0.67 -7.64
N ALA A 168 3.21 -0.25 -8.27
CA ALA A 168 1.98 -1.04 -8.37
C ALA A 168 1.37 -0.96 -9.78
N LYS A 169 2.20 -0.92 -10.87
CA LYS A 169 1.70 -0.96 -12.26
C LYS A 169 0.96 -2.26 -12.56
N GLY A 170 1.34 -3.38 -11.94
CA GLY A 170 0.67 -4.67 -12.11
C GLY A 170 -0.77 -4.65 -11.63
N PRO A 171 -1.07 -4.26 -10.38
CA PRO A 171 -2.43 -4.03 -9.91
C PRO A 171 -3.23 -3.08 -10.81
N ALA A 172 -2.63 -1.95 -11.27
CA ALA A 172 -3.29 -1.02 -12.18
C ALA A 172 -3.66 -1.66 -13.53
N ALA A 173 -2.73 -2.38 -14.15
CA ALA A 173 -2.98 -3.09 -15.40
C ALA A 173 -4.04 -4.20 -15.24
N ALA A 174 -3.98 -4.95 -14.14
CA ALA A 174 -4.98 -5.98 -13.84
C ALA A 174 -6.39 -5.38 -13.62
N PHE A 175 -6.47 -4.18 -13.01
CA PHE A 175 -7.74 -3.47 -12.87
C PHE A 175 -8.29 -3.05 -14.25
N LEU A 176 -7.46 -2.51 -15.13
CA LEU A 176 -7.87 -2.16 -16.50
C LEU A 176 -8.35 -3.40 -17.28
N ALA A 177 -7.64 -4.53 -17.16
CA ALA A 177 -8.07 -5.81 -17.77
C ALA A 177 -9.42 -6.29 -17.21
N SER A 178 -9.69 -6.07 -15.92
CA SER A 178 -10.97 -6.41 -15.30
C SER A 178 -12.13 -5.55 -15.81
N LEU A 179 -11.88 -4.30 -16.19
CA LEU A 179 -12.87 -3.44 -16.84
C LEU A 179 -13.22 -3.92 -18.25
N ASP A 180 -12.24 -4.40 -19.00
CA ASP A 180 -12.47 -5.00 -20.32
C ASP A 180 -13.25 -6.32 -20.19
N ALA A 181 -12.90 -7.16 -19.21
CA ALA A 181 -13.63 -8.37 -18.86
C ALA A 181 -15.09 -8.09 -18.46
N LEU A 182 -15.34 -7.04 -17.71
CA LEU A 182 -16.67 -6.57 -17.31
C LEU A 182 -17.54 -6.21 -18.52
N GLN A 183 -16.93 -5.58 -19.52
CA GLN A 183 -17.63 -5.21 -20.76
C GLN A 183 -18.06 -6.47 -21.56
N GLU A 184 -17.21 -7.51 -21.66
CA GLU A 184 -17.62 -8.79 -22.29
C GLU A 184 -18.79 -9.43 -21.56
N LEU A 185 -18.79 -9.40 -20.24
CA LEU A 185 -19.90 -9.94 -19.43
C LEU A 185 -21.20 -9.14 -19.58
N LYS A 186 -21.16 -7.97 -20.23
CA LYS A 186 -22.28 -7.01 -20.29
C LYS A 186 -22.86 -6.73 -18.90
N ALA A 187 -21.99 -6.75 -17.89
CA ALA A 187 -22.34 -6.47 -16.51
C ALA A 187 -22.05 -5.00 -16.20
N GLU A 188 -22.90 -4.39 -15.40
CA GLU A 188 -22.66 -3.06 -14.84
C GLU A 188 -22.59 -3.14 -13.32
N PRO A 189 -21.60 -2.49 -12.67
CA PRO A 189 -21.63 -2.28 -11.24
C PRO A 189 -22.91 -1.53 -10.83
N ASN A 190 -23.40 -1.76 -9.63
CA ASN A 190 -24.52 -0.96 -9.11
C ASN A 190 -24.05 0.27 -8.30
N PHE A 191 -22.80 0.68 -8.48
CA PHE A 191 -22.16 1.82 -7.81
C PHE A 191 -21.34 2.62 -8.81
N ASN A 192 -21.16 3.92 -8.52
CA ASN A 192 -20.22 4.76 -9.28
C ASN A 192 -18.78 4.35 -8.95
N ILE A 193 -17.92 4.39 -9.95
CA ILE A 193 -16.49 4.15 -9.79
C ILE A 193 -15.75 5.48 -9.92
N LYS A 194 -14.96 5.81 -8.92
CA LYS A 194 -13.90 6.81 -8.98
C LYS A 194 -12.57 6.10 -8.78
N VAL A 195 -11.59 6.42 -9.60
CA VAL A 195 -10.21 5.94 -9.45
C VAL A 195 -9.34 7.16 -9.24
N ILE A 196 -8.62 7.19 -8.14
CA ILE A 196 -7.57 8.19 -7.89
C ILE A 196 -6.23 7.51 -8.07
N MET A 197 -5.38 8.07 -8.94
CA MET A 197 -4.05 7.57 -9.21
C MET A 197 -3.02 8.54 -8.64
N ASP A 198 -2.12 8.01 -7.85
CA ASP A 198 -0.96 8.69 -7.29
C ASP A 198 0.28 8.42 -8.16
N PHE A 199 1.13 9.41 -8.30
CA PHE A 199 2.35 9.36 -9.10
C PHE A 199 3.59 9.78 -8.30
N GLU A 200 3.47 9.91 -6.97
CA GLU A 200 4.59 10.18 -6.04
C GLU A 200 4.41 9.45 -4.69
N GLU A 201 3.74 8.28 -4.71
CA GLU A 201 3.51 7.47 -3.51
C GLU A 201 4.82 7.04 -2.87
N GLU A 202 5.77 6.63 -3.68
CA GLU A 202 7.10 6.16 -3.27
C GLU A 202 7.97 7.26 -2.61
N LEU A 203 7.57 8.52 -2.78
CA LEU A 203 8.11 9.66 -2.03
C LEU A 203 7.28 10.01 -0.78
N GLY A 204 6.31 9.15 -0.41
CA GLY A 204 5.41 9.34 0.73
C GLY A 204 4.23 10.28 0.43
N SER A 205 3.89 10.52 -0.82
CA SER A 205 2.77 11.38 -1.28
C SER A 205 2.74 12.74 -0.54
N PRO A 206 3.80 13.55 -0.58
CA PRO A 206 3.94 14.73 0.29
C PRO A 206 2.87 15.80 0.05
N ARG A 207 2.19 15.77 -1.09
CA ARG A 207 1.12 16.73 -1.46
C ARG A 207 -0.28 16.18 -1.23
N LEU A 208 -0.41 14.89 -0.95
CA LEU A 208 -1.70 14.23 -0.83
C LEU A 208 -2.60 14.83 0.28
N PRO A 209 -2.11 15.17 1.49
CA PRO A 209 -2.96 15.78 2.52
C PRO A 209 -3.60 17.09 2.06
N GLN A 210 -2.82 17.95 1.38
CA GLN A 210 -3.32 19.22 0.82
C GLN A 210 -4.31 18.95 -0.32
N ALA A 211 -3.96 18.07 -1.27
CA ALA A 211 -4.79 17.75 -2.42
C ALA A 211 -6.15 17.15 -2.01
N VAL A 212 -6.17 16.24 -1.02
CA VAL A 212 -7.43 15.65 -0.53
C VAL A 212 -8.33 16.70 0.10
N ASN A 213 -7.77 17.67 0.82
CA ASN A 213 -8.55 18.80 1.36
C ASN A 213 -9.09 19.71 0.25
N GLU A 214 -8.25 20.09 -0.71
CA GLU A 214 -8.60 21.00 -1.81
C GLU A 214 -9.67 20.39 -2.73
N PHE A 215 -9.50 19.12 -3.10
CA PHE A 215 -10.38 18.40 -4.02
C PHE A 215 -11.42 17.53 -3.30
N LYS A 216 -11.73 17.81 -2.03
CA LYS A 216 -12.64 17.00 -1.19
C LYS A 216 -13.97 16.69 -1.87
N THR A 217 -14.55 17.67 -2.58
CA THR A 217 -15.83 17.49 -3.29
C THR A 217 -15.71 16.51 -4.46
N GLN A 218 -14.64 16.61 -5.25
CA GLN A 218 -14.40 15.72 -6.39
C GLN A 218 -14.09 14.30 -5.92
N LEU A 219 -13.39 14.16 -4.78
CA LEU A 219 -12.98 12.88 -4.19
C LEU A 219 -14.05 12.26 -3.31
N SER A 220 -15.18 12.95 -3.05
CA SER A 220 -16.27 12.43 -2.22
C SER A 220 -16.72 11.04 -2.67
N ALA A 221 -16.76 10.09 -1.73
CA ALA A 221 -17.14 8.70 -1.93
C ALA A 221 -17.70 8.12 -0.62
N ASP A 222 -18.27 6.92 -0.69
CA ASP A 222 -18.80 6.21 0.49
C ASP A 222 -17.78 5.27 1.12
N MET A 223 -16.77 4.84 0.36
CA MET A 223 -15.68 3.97 0.81
C MET A 223 -14.47 4.07 -0.11
N LEU A 224 -13.31 3.69 0.40
CA LEU A 224 -12.05 3.59 -0.33
C LEU A 224 -11.60 2.13 -0.43
N ILE A 225 -11.22 1.70 -1.63
CA ILE A 225 -10.52 0.42 -1.84
C ILE A 225 -9.11 0.74 -2.33
N ILE A 226 -8.13 0.04 -1.78
CA ILE A 226 -6.73 0.24 -2.12
C ILE A 226 -6.23 -1.02 -2.82
N PHE A 227 -5.76 -0.87 -4.06
CA PHE A 227 -5.20 -1.98 -4.83
C PHE A 227 -3.68 -1.92 -4.79
N ASP A 228 -3.14 -2.21 -3.63
CA ASP A 228 -1.71 -2.15 -3.37
C ASP A 228 -1.28 -3.23 -2.37
N GLY A 229 0.02 -3.56 -2.41
CA GLY A 229 0.71 -4.43 -1.49
C GLY A 229 0.63 -5.92 -1.80
N PRO A 230 1.51 -6.71 -1.18
CA PRO A 230 1.54 -8.15 -1.32
C PRO A 230 0.44 -8.82 -0.51
N ARG A 231 -0.01 -9.99 -1.00
CA ARG A 231 -0.83 -10.91 -0.22
C ARG A 231 -0.08 -11.37 1.04
N HIS A 232 -0.80 -12.00 1.95
CA HIS A 232 -0.20 -12.72 3.08
C HIS A 232 0.90 -13.68 2.59
N ILE A 233 1.90 -13.98 3.44
CA ILE A 233 3.05 -14.83 3.10
C ILE A 233 2.66 -16.19 2.50
N SER A 234 1.48 -16.72 2.84
CA SER A 234 0.92 -17.94 2.23
C SER A 234 0.45 -17.76 0.80
N ASN A 235 0.52 -16.55 0.24
CA ASN A 235 -0.02 -16.15 -1.07
C ASN A 235 -1.53 -16.42 -1.26
N GLN A 236 -2.28 -16.60 -0.18
CA GLN A 236 -3.73 -16.73 -0.22
C GLN A 236 -4.41 -15.36 -0.43
N PRO A 237 -5.64 -15.34 -0.98
CA PRO A 237 -6.43 -14.12 -1.07
C PRO A 237 -6.53 -13.42 0.29
N THR A 238 -6.23 -12.12 0.32
CA THR A 238 -6.08 -11.34 1.54
C THR A 238 -6.89 -10.05 1.46
N LEU A 239 -7.45 -9.60 2.57
CA LEU A 239 -8.00 -8.27 2.80
C LEU A 239 -7.30 -7.65 4.01
N SER A 240 -6.84 -6.41 3.89
CA SER A 240 -6.24 -5.68 5.00
C SER A 240 -7.12 -4.49 5.38
N PHE A 241 -7.46 -4.41 6.67
CA PHE A 241 -8.46 -3.49 7.20
C PHE A 241 -7.85 -2.26 7.87
N GLY A 242 -6.54 -2.13 7.85
CA GLY A 242 -5.84 -1.00 8.41
C GLY A 242 -4.37 -0.96 8.02
N ALA A 243 -3.78 0.21 8.14
CA ALA A 243 -2.36 0.43 7.96
C ALA A 243 -1.81 1.32 9.08
N ARG A 244 -0.54 1.10 9.42
CA ARG A 244 0.16 1.90 10.40
C ARG A 244 0.44 3.30 9.85
N GLY A 245 0.44 4.28 10.75
CA GLY A 245 1.03 5.59 10.49
C GLY A 245 2.51 5.60 10.82
N ILE A 246 3.15 6.74 10.61
CA ILE A 246 4.56 6.94 10.93
C ILE A 246 4.82 8.37 11.37
N CYS A 247 5.63 8.54 12.40
CA CYS A 247 6.32 9.78 12.73
C CYS A 247 7.79 9.49 13.02
N GLU A 248 8.61 10.52 12.93
CA GLU A 248 10.05 10.42 12.92
C GLU A 248 10.66 11.40 13.90
N ILE A 249 11.81 11.04 14.46
CA ILE A 249 12.57 11.87 15.40
C ILE A 249 14.04 11.78 15.03
N THR A 250 14.69 12.94 14.89
CA THR A 250 16.14 13.08 14.84
C THR A 250 16.63 13.57 16.21
N LEU A 251 17.39 12.75 16.91
CA LEU A 251 17.98 13.06 18.19
C LEU A 251 19.50 13.23 18.03
N THR A 252 20.00 14.45 18.22
CA THR A 252 21.44 14.75 18.20
C THR A 252 21.94 15.04 19.61
N VAL A 253 22.90 14.27 20.09
CA VAL A 253 23.59 14.51 21.37
C VAL A 253 24.87 15.22 21.10
N PHE A 254 25.13 16.33 21.83
CA PHE A 254 26.33 17.15 21.70
C PHE A 254 27.40 16.75 22.70
N GLY A 255 28.65 16.69 22.22
CA GLY A 255 29.89 16.51 22.98
C GLY A 255 30.75 17.76 22.95
N PRO A 256 32.09 17.62 22.79
CA PRO A 256 32.98 18.75 22.63
C PRO A 256 32.66 19.56 21.38
N ARG A 257 33.10 20.82 21.30
CA ARG A 257 32.82 21.72 20.16
C ARG A 257 33.30 21.17 18.82
N GLN A 258 34.37 20.41 18.84
CA GLN A 258 34.95 19.72 17.68
C GLN A 258 35.47 18.34 18.12
N PRO A 259 35.66 17.39 17.22
CA PRO A 259 36.28 16.12 17.57
C PRO A 259 37.65 16.33 18.20
N VAL A 260 37.92 15.62 19.30
CA VAL A 260 39.18 15.75 20.05
C VAL A 260 39.89 14.39 20.16
N HIS A 261 41.23 14.43 20.30
CA HIS A 261 42.03 13.22 20.41
C HIS A 261 41.70 12.43 21.69
N SER A 262 41.25 11.16 21.54
CA SER A 262 40.82 10.33 22.67
C SER A 262 41.93 10.00 23.68
N GLY A 263 43.18 9.91 23.23
CA GLY A 263 44.32 9.72 24.11
C GLY A 263 44.60 10.93 25.01
N ASN A 264 44.35 12.14 24.51
CA ASN A 264 44.59 13.35 25.28
C ASN A 264 43.42 13.73 26.18
N TYR A 265 42.20 13.47 25.75
CA TYR A 265 40.97 13.96 26.38
C TYR A 265 40.04 12.83 26.84
N GLY A 266 40.43 11.56 26.67
CA GLY A 266 39.70 10.43 27.21
C GLY A 266 39.58 10.50 28.73
N ASN A 267 38.52 9.96 29.31
CA ASN A 267 38.14 10.04 30.73
C ASN A 267 37.83 11.45 31.23
N TYR A 268 38.09 12.49 30.43
CA TYR A 268 37.81 13.89 30.79
C TYR A 268 36.65 14.46 29.97
N THR A 269 36.67 14.29 28.64
CA THR A 269 35.64 14.79 27.75
C THR A 269 34.50 13.78 27.62
N PRO A 270 33.24 14.17 27.85
CA PRO A 270 32.11 13.32 27.64
C PRO A 270 31.97 12.88 26.17
N ASN A 271 31.80 11.58 25.94
CA ASN A 271 31.63 11.04 24.61
C ASN A 271 30.13 11.02 24.23
N PRO A 272 29.69 11.80 23.21
CA PRO A 272 28.28 11.87 22.82
C PRO A 272 27.74 10.54 22.27
N ALA A 273 28.56 9.71 21.63
CA ALA A 273 28.15 8.40 21.17
C ALA A 273 27.73 7.47 22.33
N MET A 274 28.55 7.44 23.40
CA MET A 274 28.20 6.67 24.60
C MET A 274 26.95 7.23 25.28
N ARG A 275 26.81 8.55 25.36
CA ARG A 275 25.65 9.21 25.96
C ARG A 275 24.37 8.96 25.16
N LEU A 276 24.46 9.01 23.82
CA LEU A 276 23.32 8.67 22.94
C LEU A 276 22.93 7.20 23.11
N ALA A 277 23.90 6.29 23.12
CA ALA A 277 23.63 4.85 23.35
C ALA A 277 22.91 4.60 24.68
N GLN A 278 23.30 5.31 25.76
CA GLN A 278 22.63 5.20 27.07
C GLN A 278 21.17 5.69 27.02
N VAL A 279 20.91 6.80 26.33
CA VAL A 279 19.52 7.31 26.15
C VAL A 279 18.68 6.32 25.35
N LEU A 280 19.20 5.83 24.24
CA LEU A 280 18.47 4.85 23.39
C LEU A 280 18.20 3.55 24.15
N ALA A 281 19.20 3.01 24.87
CA ALA A 281 19.04 1.81 25.67
C ALA A 281 18.02 1.98 26.80
N SER A 282 17.85 3.21 27.33
CA SER A 282 16.83 3.47 28.37
C SER A 282 15.39 3.51 27.85
N MET A 283 15.18 3.54 26.53
CA MET A 283 13.85 3.61 25.90
C MET A 283 13.17 2.24 25.74
N LYS A 284 13.94 1.16 25.76
CA LYS A 284 13.42 -0.23 25.60
C LYS A 284 14.09 -1.15 26.60
N ASP A 285 13.39 -2.23 26.95
CA ASP A 285 13.96 -3.32 27.74
C ASP A 285 14.61 -4.40 26.85
N ASP A 286 15.19 -5.41 27.49
CA ASP A 286 15.87 -6.54 26.81
C ASP A 286 14.89 -7.44 26.01
N HIS A 287 13.58 -7.25 26.18
CA HIS A 287 12.52 -7.95 25.45
C HIS A 287 11.96 -7.11 24.30
N GLY A 288 12.56 -5.95 24.01
CA GLY A 288 12.16 -5.06 22.93
C GLY A 288 10.94 -4.18 23.26
N ARG A 289 10.39 -4.25 24.48
CA ARG A 289 9.25 -3.44 24.91
C ARG A 289 9.70 -2.03 25.25
N VAL A 290 8.96 -1.02 24.78
CA VAL A 290 9.24 0.39 25.12
C VAL A 290 8.91 0.64 26.59
N THR A 291 9.88 1.17 27.33
CA THR A 291 9.79 1.42 28.78
C THR A 291 9.32 2.82 29.13
N ILE A 292 9.16 3.70 28.13
CA ILE A 292 8.69 5.08 28.32
C ILE A 292 7.25 5.03 28.86
N PRO A 293 6.99 5.58 30.06
CA PRO A 293 5.66 5.52 30.65
C PRO A 293 4.58 6.15 29.75
N GLY A 294 3.45 5.46 29.60
CA GLY A 294 2.35 5.90 28.76
C GLY A 294 2.51 5.64 27.25
N PHE A 295 3.61 5.06 26.80
CA PHE A 295 3.85 4.84 25.37
C PHE A 295 2.76 3.98 24.70
N TYR A 296 2.29 2.95 25.41
CA TYR A 296 1.26 2.02 24.94
C TYR A 296 -0.17 2.38 25.40
N ASP A 297 -0.35 3.52 26.10
CA ASP A 297 -1.69 3.90 26.60
C ASP A 297 -2.68 4.07 25.44
N GLY A 298 -3.90 3.57 25.67
CA GLY A 298 -4.97 3.56 24.68
C GLY A 298 -4.96 2.34 23.75
N VAL A 299 -3.91 1.51 23.76
CA VAL A 299 -3.90 0.25 23.02
C VAL A 299 -4.64 -0.81 23.82
N THR A 300 -5.79 -1.22 23.33
CA THR A 300 -6.59 -2.29 23.93
C THR A 300 -6.96 -3.31 22.84
N LEU A 301 -6.85 -4.59 23.17
CA LEU A 301 -7.29 -5.70 22.33
C LEU A 301 -8.29 -6.53 23.14
N SER A 302 -9.52 -6.58 22.68
CA SER A 302 -10.52 -7.49 23.24
C SER A 302 -10.15 -8.95 22.95
N GLU A 303 -10.65 -9.89 23.74
CA GLU A 303 -10.45 -11.31 23.47
C GLU A 303 -11.03 -11.74 22.11
N ALA A 304 -12.11 -11.13 21.66
CA ALA A 304 -12.68 -11.37 20.34
C ALA A 304 -11.70 -10.94 19.22
N GLU A 305 -11.06 -9.77 19.35
CA GLU A 305 -10.04 -9.31 18.41
C GLU A 305 -8.81 -10.23 18.41
N LYS A 306 -8.32 -10.65 19.56
CA LYS A 306 -7.20 -11.61 19.64
C LYS A 306 -7.53 -12.94 18.98
N GLN A 307 -8.79 -13.43 19.12
CA GLN A 307 -9.21 -14.65 18.42
C GLN A 307 -9.21 -14.48 16.89
N ILE A 308 -9.60 -13.30 16.37
CA ILE A 308 -9.53 -13.00 14.95
C ILE A 308 -8.07 -12.95 14.49
N LEU A 309 -7.19 -12.31 15.24
CA LEU A 309 -5.75 -12.23 14.92
C LEU A 309 -5.11 -13.63 14.83
N LYS A 310 -5.52 -14.56 15.71
CA LYS A 310 -5.06 -15.97 15.69
C LYS A 310 -5.53 -16.77 14.46
N GLN A 311 -6.55 -16.29 13.73
CA GLN A 311 -7.01 -16.95 12.50
C GLN A 311 -6.13 -16.64 11.29
N VAL A 312 -5.25 -15.64 11.38
CA VAL A 312 -4.23 -15.40 10.34
C VAL A 312 -3.25 -16.56 10.37
N PRO A 313 -3.04 -17.24 9.23
CA PRO A 313 -2.24 -18.46 9.20
C PRO A 313 -0.74 -18.16 9.12
N ASP A 314 -0.24 -17.35 10.06
CA ASP A 314 1.20 -17.10 10.19
C ASP A 314 1.91 -18.35 10.70
N ASP A 315 2.98 -18.71 10.03
CA ASP A 315 3.94 -19.69 10.53
C ASP A 315 5.10 -18.93 11.18
N GLU A 316 5.04 -18.73 12.49
CA GLU A 316 6.08 -18.00 13.24
C GLU A 316 7.44 -18.69 13.17
N HIS A 317 7.49 -20.01 12.93
CA HIS A 317 8.75 -20.71 12.72
C HIS A 317 9.39 -20.29 11.39
N GLU A 318 8.61 -20.31 10.31
CA GLU A 318 9.09 -19.87 8.99
C GLU A 318 9.38 -18.36 8.97
N ILE A 319 8.63 -17.52 9.69
CA ILE A 319 8.93 -16.08 9.83
C ILE A 319 10.30 -15.89 10.51
N LYS A 320 10.57 -16.57 11.63
CA LYS A 320 11.86 -16.51 12.32
C LYS A 320 13.01 -16.99 11.43
N LYS A 321 12.78 -18.07 10.71
CA LYS A 321 13.76 -18.63 9.76
C LYS A 321 14.05 -17.66 8.62
N PHE A 322 13.02 -17.04 8.05
CA PHE A 322 13.18 -16.01 7.01
C PHE A 322 13.96 -14.79 7.51
N LEU A 323 13.68 -14.34 8.74
CA LEU A 323 14.38 -13.22 9.37
C LEU A 323 15.78 -13.59 9.89
N GLY A 324 16.09 -14.88 10.02
CA GLY A 324 17.37 -15.34 10.57
C GLY A 324 17.53 -15.05 12.06
N ILE A 325 16.44 -15.04 12.84
CA ILE A 325 16.44 -14.76 14.28
C ILE A 325 16.05 -15.99 15.10
N ALA A 326 16.68 -16.16 16.25
CA ALA A 326 16.36 -17.24 17.17
C ALA A 326 15.05 -16.97 17.95
N GLN A 327 14.87 -15.72 18.41
CA GLN A 327 13.71 -15.27 19.17
C GLN A 327 13.29 -13.87 18.71
N PRO A 328 11.96 -13.60 18.61
CA PRO A 328 11.46 -12.26 18.37
C PRO A 328 11.45 -11.44 19.66
N ASP A 329 11.27 -10.11 19.54
CA ASP A 329 10.89 -9.23 20.64
C ASP A 329 9.53 -9.68 21.23
N GLN A 330 9.34 -9.47 22.54
CA GLN A 330 8.17 -9.95 23.29
C GLN A 330 7.21 -8.81 23.65
N VAL A 331 6.85 -7.98 22.66
CA VAL A 331 5.88 -6.90 22.87
C VAL A 331 4.47 -7.44 23.06
N ALA A 332 4.13 -8.54 22.38
CA ALA A 332 2.83 -9.21 22.46
C ALA A 332 2.99 -10.72 22.26
N GLY A 333 1.88 -11.49 22.36
CA GLY A 333 1.89 -12.94 22.34
C GLY A 333 2.11 -13.57 20.97
N THR A 334 1.74 -12.88 19.88
CA THR A 334 1.89 -13.35 18.49
C THR A 334 2.39 -12.24 17.57
N PHE A 335 2.85 -12.60 16.37
CA PHE A 335 3.24 -11.65 15.34
C PHE A 335 2.10 -10.68 15.03
N GLN A 336 0.88 -11.18 14.79
CA GLN A 336 -0.28 -10.32 14.50
C GLN A 336 -0.67 -9.41 15.67
N GLU A 337 -0.55 -9.88 16.90
CA GLU A 337 -0.76 -9.04 18.07
C GLU A 337 0.29 -7.93 18.18
N SER A 338 1.57 -8.22 17.89
CA SER A 338 2.64 -7.23 17.93
C SER A 338 2.41 -6.06 16.96
N LEU A 339 1.75 -6.32 15.82
CA LEU A 339 1.38 -5.29 14.85
C LEU A 339 0.32 -4.30 15.37
N GLN A 340 -0.36 -4.61 16.47
CA GLN A 340 -1.38 -3.75 17.06
C GLN A 340 -0.82 -2.74 18.07
N TYR A 341 0.49 -2.74 18.30
CA TYR A 341 1.19 -1.81 19.19
C TYR A 341 2.06 -0.83 18.41
N PRO A 342 2.21 0.43 18.88
CA PRO A 342 3.17 1.35 18.29
C PRO A 342 4.59 0.83 18.48
N THR A 343 5.47 1.08 17.51
CA THR A 343 6.89 0.74 17.62
C THR A 343 7.73 1.95 17.96
N LEU A 344 8.92 1.73 18.49
CA LEU A 344 10.01 2.68 18.51
C LEU A 344 11.22 1.96 17.94
N ASN A 345 11.70 2.40 16.77
CA ASN A 345 12.78 1.76 16.04
C ASN A 345 13.89 2.76 15.75
N ILE A 346 15.14 2.33 15.85
CA ILE A 346 16.32 3.11 15.46
C ILE A 346 16.66 2.72 14.03
N ARG A 347 16.35 3.61 13.06
CA ARG A 347 16.61 3.37 11.63
C ARG A 347 17.98 3.87 11.18
N GLY A 348 18.63 4.71 11.98
CA GLY A 348 19.97 5.23 11.70
C GLY A 348 20.69 5.62 12.97
N LEU A 349 22.01 5.41 13.00
CA LEU A 349 22.88 5.80 14.10
C LEU A 349 24.24 6.20 13.53
N ASP A 350 24.67 7.42 13.83
CA ASP A 350 25.93 7.98 13.35
C ASP A 350 26.67 8.73 14.46
N ALA A 351 27.99 8.61 14.51
CA ALA A 351 28.81 9.34 15.43
C ALA A 351 30.19 9.71 14.87
N LEU A 352 30.85 8.88 14.14
CA LEU A 352 32.12 9.04 13.43
C LEU A 352 32.40 7.81 12.53
N PHE A 353 33.64 7.76 12.04
CA PHE A 353 34.13 6.76 11.11
C PHE A 353 34.30 5.36 11.74
N VAL A 354 34.00 4.32 10.97
CA VAL A 354 34.19 2.93 11.35
C VAL A 354 35.07 2.18 10.32
N GLY A 355 35.54 0.99 10.69
CA GLY A 355 36.34 0.16 9.81
C GLY A 355 37.70 0.79 9.50
N LYS A 356 38.09 0.83 8.22
CA LYS A 356 39.40 1.34 7.77
C LYS A 356 39.57 2.84 7.97
N GLU A 357 38.47 3.58 8.11
CA GLU A 357 38.49 5.03 8.36
C GLU A 357 38.50 5.40 9.84
N SER A 358 38.41 4.41 10.74
CA SER A 358 38.39 4.61 12.19
C SER A 358 39.60 5.43 12.66
N ARG A 359 39.37 6.37 13.55
CA ARG A 359 40.38 7.29 14.12
C ARG A 359 40.24 7.35 15.63
N THR A 360 41.32 7.70 16.32
CA THR A 360 41.38 7.83 17.79
C THR A 360 40.81 9.16 18.27
N LEU A 361 39.49 9.35 18.06
CA LEU A 361 38.77 10.61 18.34
C LEU A 361 37.59 10.39 19.29
N ILE A 362 37.24 11.44 20.04
CA ILE A 362 35.92 11.61 20.67
C ILE A 362 35.12 12.53 19.75
N PRO A 363 33.94 12.13 19.28
CA PRO A 363 33.13 12.90 18.35
C PRO A 363 32.59 14.20 18.98
N ALA A 364 32.26 15.17 18.14
CA ALA A 364 31.55 16.38 18.56
C ALA A 364 30.08 16.15 18.75
N THR A 365 29.48 15.26 17.95
CA THR A 365 28.05 14.91 17.95
C THR A 365 27.86 13.42 17.79
N ALA A 366 26.71 12.94 18.20
CA ALA A 366 26.18 11.64 17.83
C ALA A 366 24.68 11.78 17.51
N ILE A 367 24.22 11.14 16.43
CA ILE A 367 22.88 11.31 15.86
C ILE A 367 22.16 9.97 15.82
N ALA A 368 20.91 9.95 16.24
CA ALA A 368 20.00 8.83 16.02
C ALA A 368 18.78 9.29 15.22
N GLU A 369 18.47 8.53 14.17
CA GLU A 369 17.23 8.60 13.44
C GLU A 369 16.28 7.53 13.99
N ILE A 370 15.12 7.95 14.49
CA ILE A 370 14.13 7.09 15.13
C ILE A 370 12.83 7.19 14.35
N ASP A 371 12.20 6.06 14.04
CA ASP A 371 10.82 6.02 13.56
C ASP A 371 9.88 5.38 14.60
N ILE A 372 8.68 5.93 14.66
CA ILE A 372 7.58 5.40 15.47
C ILE A 372 6.46 5.00 14.52
N ARG A 373 6.19 3.70 14.42
CA ARG A 373 4.98 3.24 13.72
C ARG A 373 3.78 3.44 14.62
N LEU A 374 2.79 4.17 14.11
CA LEU A 374 1.57 4.52 14.82
C LEU A 374 0.49 3.45 14.60
N VAL A 375 -0.38 3.28 15.59
CA VAL A 375 -1.64 2.52 15.48
C VAL A 375 -2.81 3.48 15.72
N PRO A 376 -4.08 3.13 15.41
CA PRO A 376 -5.20 4.07 15.47
C PRO A 376 -5.41 4.77 16.81
N SER A 377 -5.05 4.10 17.91
CA SER A 377 -5.09 4.68 19.26
C SER A 377 -3.88 5.55 19.61
N SER A 378 -2.89 5.66 18.71
CA SER A 378 -1.68 6.46 18.93
C SER A 378 -1.85 7.88 18.41
N ASP A 379 -1.85 8.84 19.32
CA ASP A 379 -1.67 10.25 18.96
C ASP A 379 -0.17 10.51 18.73
N PRO A 380 0.25 10.89 17.51
CA PRO A 380 1.66 11.14 17.20
C PRO A 380 2.26 12.26 18.05
N HIS A 381 1.53 13.34 18.31
CA HIS A 381 2.03 14.45 19.15
C HIS A 381 2.27 13.99 20.59
N ARG A 382 1.39 13.15 21.12
CA ARG A 382 1.57 12.54 22.44
C ARG A 382 2.81 11.64 22.48
N LEU A 383 2.99 10.74 21.51
CA LEU A 383 4.14 9.82 21.49
C LEU A 383 5.47 10.56 21.33
N ILE A 384 5.55 11.53 20.41
CA ILE A 384 6.71 12.41 20.25
C ILE A 384 7.00 13.14 21.57
N GLY A 385 5.95 13.70 22.22
CA GLY A 385 6.08 14.38 23.51
C GLY A 385 6.56 13.48 24.65
N LEU A 386 6.16 12.19 24.66
CA LEU A 386 6.65 11.21 25.63
C LEU A 386 8.13 10.91 25.44
N VAL A 387 8.58 10.70 24.20
CA VAL A 387 10.01 10.49 23.89
C VAL A 387 10.83 11.72 24.27
N ARG A 388 10.36 12.94 23.93
CA ARG A 388 11.00 14.18 24.31
C ARG A 388 11.18 14.30 25.83
N LYS A 389 10.08 14.09 26.59
CA LYS A 389 10.11 14.10 28.06
C LYS A 389 11.04 13.02 28.63
N HIS A 390 11.10 11.86 28.00
CA HIS A 390 12.03 10.82 28.41
C HIS A 390 13.49 11.29 28.26
N VAL A 391 13.86 11.89 27.13
CA VAL A 391 15.21 12.47 26.93
C VAL A 391 15.51 13.54 27.96
N GLU A 392 14.58 14.44 28.24
CA GLU A 392 14.71 15.48 29.30
C GLU A 392 14.91 14.83 30.68
N SER A 393 14.16 13.75 31.01
CA SER A 393 14.27 13.02 32.29
C SER A 393 15.63 12.35 32.48
N GLN A 394 16.37 12.07 31.39
CA GLN A 394 17.76 11.60 31.44
C GLN A 394 18.78 12.76 31.70
N GLY A 395 18.26 13.96 31.98
CA GLY A 395 19.01 15.13 32.33
C GLY A 395 19.52 15.95 31.15
N TYR A 396 18.95 15.78 29.95
CA TYR A 396 19.32 16.56 28.79
C TYR A 396 18.59 17.91 28.75
N TYR A 397 19.34 18.97 28.51
CA TYR A 397 18.80 20.24 28.07
C TYR A 397 18.62 20.19 26.56
N LEU A 398 17.39 20.47 26.09
CA LEU A 398 17.05 20.39 24.67
C LEU A 398 17.16 21.77 24.01
N VAL A 399 17.87 21.81 22.90
CA VAL A 399 18.05 23.00 22.04
C VAL A 399 17.37 22.73 20.68
N GLU A 400 17.05 23.80 19.94
CA GLU A 400 16.46 23.68 18.62
C GLU A 400 17.50 23.31 17.55
N ASN A 401 18.67 23.90 17.65
CA ASN A 401 19.78 23.75 16.72
C ASN A 401 21.08 23.42 17.48
N GLU A 402 22.22 23.87 16.96
CA GLU A 402 23.48 23.77 17.70
C GLU A 402 23.47 24.63 18.99
N PRO A 403 24.02 24.09 20.11
CA PRO A 403 24.06 24.83 21.35
C PRO A 403 25.00 26.03 21.28
N THR A 404 24.56 27.13 21.85
CA THR A 404 25.35 28.34 22.03
C THR A 404 26.53 28.11 23.00
N GLU A 405 27.49 29.03 23.02
CA GLU A 405 28.61 29.01 23.97
C GLU A 405 28.12 29.02 25.41
N GLU A 406 27.13 29.84 25.73
CA GLU A 406 26.56 29.96 27.07
C GLU A 406 25.90 28.63 27.50
N GLU A 407 25.12 28.00 26.60
CA GLU A 407 24.47 26.72 26.89
C GLU A 407 25.49 25.60 27.11
N ARG A 408 26.58 25.56 26.31
CA ARG A 408 27.67 24.59 26.47
C ARG A 408 28.37 24.71 27.82
N MET A 409 28.53 25.93 28.32
CA MET A 409 29.16 26.19 29.63
C MET A 409 28.21 25.97 30.80
N LYS A 410 26.90 26.00 30.57
CA LYS A 410 25.85 25.88 31.61
C LYS A 410 25.37 24.46 31.79
N TYR A 411 25.16 23.72 30.71
CA TYR A 411 24.53 22.41 30.75
C TYR A 411 25.51 21.28 30.42
N SER A 412 25.57 20.27 31.29
CA SER A 412 26.48 19.12 31.14
C SER A 412 26.01 18.08 30.11
N LYS A 413 24.73 18.06 29.81
CA LYS A 413 24.10 17.19 28.79
C LYS A 413 23.20 18.05 27.91
N ILE A 414 23.53 18.12 26.62
CA ILE A 414 22.77 18.90 25.64
C ILE A 414 22.42 18.02 24.47
N ALA A 415 21.19 18.14 23.98
CA ALA A 415 20.74 17.49 22.76
C ALA A 415 19.82 18.40 21.96
N SER A 416 19.74 18.19 20.65
CA SER A 416 18.62 18.69 19.84
C SER A 416 17.63 17.58 19.53
N PHE A 417 16.37 17.96 19.43
CA PHE A 417 15.26 17.05 19.21
C PHE A 417 14.35 17.61 18.12
N GLN A 418 14.45 17.06 16.92
CA GLN A 418 13.60 17.41 15.80
C GLN A 418 12.61 16.28 15.54
N SER A 419 11.42 16.58 15.06
CA SER A 419 10.40 15.58 14.77
C SER A 419 9.51 15.98 13.62
N SER A 420 8.99 14.99 12.92
CA SER A 420 7.99 15.15 11.85
C SER A 420 6.93 14.08 11.95
N ILE A 421 5.75 14.38 11.41
CA ILE A 421 4.63 13.43 11.29
C ILE A 421 4.37 13.28 9.80
N SER A 422 4.58 12.08 9.27
CA SER A 422 4.32 11.81 7.86
C SER A 422 2.82 11.60 7.63
N TYR A 423 2.20 10.64 8.34
CA TYR A 423 0.75 10.41 8.28
C TYR A 423 0.27 9.53 9.44
N GLY A 424 -1.05 9.61 9.72
CA GLY A 424 -1.71 8.83 10.77
C GLY A 424 -1.97 7.38 10.38
N ALA A 425 -2.29 6.55 11.36
CA ALA A 425 -2.81 5.19 11.15
C ALA A 425 -4.32 5.24 10.89
N PHE A 426 -4.84 4.21 10.22
CA PHE A 426 -6.28 4.00 10.12
C PHE A 426 -6.63 2.53 10.30
N GLN A 427 -7.88 2.26 10.65
CA GLN A 427 -8.44 0.91 10.74
C GLN A 427 -9.94 0.93 10.48
N THR A 428 -10.38 0.03 9.65
CA THR A 428 -11.78 -0.21 9.32
C THR A 428 -12.28 -1.47 10.06
N PRO A 429 -13.45 -1.47 10.71
CA PRO A 429 -14.01 -2.68 11.31
C PRO A 429 -14.26 -3.79 10.26
N PHE A 430 -14.04 -5.05 10.66
CA PHE A 430 -14.24 -6.21 9.76
C PHE A 430 -15.68 -6.37 9.29
N ASP A 431 -16.65 -5.97 10.11
CA ASP A 431 -18.09 -5.99 9.86
C ASP A 431 -18.61 -4.73 9.16
N SER A 432 -17.71 -3.80 8.81
CA SER A 432 -18.08 -2.65 7.98
C SER A 432 -18.68 -3.10 6.66
N GLU A 433 -19.57 -2.29 6.09
CA GLU A 433 -20.18 -2.59 4.80
C GLU A 433 -19.15 -2.89 3.70
N CYS A 434 -18.08 -2.09 3.64
CA CYS A 434 -16.95 -2.30 2.73
C CYS A 434 -16.30 -3.67 2.95
N GLY A 435 -15.98 -4.02 4.20
CA GLY A 435 -15.36 -5.29 4.54
C GLY A 435 -16.22 -6.51 4.23
N VAL A 436 -17.52 -6.44 4.53
CA VAL A 436 -18.48 -7.51 4.23
C VAL A 436 -18.66 -7.68 2.73
N TRP A 437 -18.80 -6.58 1.98
CA TRP A 437 -18.93 -6.61 0.53
C TRP A 437 -17.69 -7.20 -0.15
N LEU A 438 -16.49 -6.74 0.21
CA LEU A 438 -15.24 -7.27 -0.33
C LEU A 438 -15.06 -8.76 0.03
N SER A 439 -15.40 -9.17 1.26
CA SER A 439 -15.34 -10.59 1.64
C SER A 439 -16.23 -11.47 0.75
N ARG A 440 -17.47 -11.02 0.45
CA ARG A 440 -18.35 -11.74 -0.50
C ARG A 440 -17.75 -11.82 -1.90
N ALA A 441 -17.13 -10.72 -2.39
CA ALA A 441 -16.47 -10.73 -3.68
C ALA A 441 -15.29 -11.71 -3.71
N MET A 442 -14.51 -11.81 -2.63
CA MET A 442 -13.41 -12.77 -2.53
C MET A 442 -13.90 -14.22 -2.49
N VAL A 443 -14.97 -14.50 -1.72
CA VAL A 443 -15.61 -15.83 -1.71
C VAL A 443 -16.12 -16.20 -3.10
N LYS A 444 -16.72 -15.26 -3.82
CA LYS A 444 -17.17 -15.46 -5.21
C LYS A 444 -16.02 -15.77 -6.16
N ALA A 445 -14.85 -15.12 -5.97
CA ALA A 445 -13.68 -15.33 -6.82
C ALA A 445 -12.95 -16.64 -6.50
N PHE A 446 -12.83 -17.01 -5.24
CA PHE A 446 -11.92 -18.08 -4.78
C PHE A 446 -12.61 -19.25 -4.07
N GLY A 447 -13.92 -19.20 -3.85
CA GLY A 447 -14.68 -20.25 -3.18
C GLY A 447 -14.42 -20.40 -1.68
N LYS A 448 -13.63 -19.50 -1.08
CA LYS A 448 -13.26 -19.51 0.33
C LYS A 448 -13.11 -18.08 0.88
N ASP A 449 -13.22 -17.94 2.20
CA ASP A 449 -13.00 -16.68 2.87
C ASP A 449 -11.55 -16.19 2.66
N PRO A 450 -11.33 -14.87 2.48
CA PRO A 450 -10.01 -14.29 2.44
C PRO A 450 -9.38 -14.29 3.84
N ILE A 451 -8.04 -14.29 3.88
CA ILE A 451 -7.32 -13.93 5.09
C ILE A 451 -7.65 -12.48 5.43
N LYS A 452 -8.05 -12.21 6.67
CA LYS A 452 -8.38 -10.88 7.16
C LYS A 452 -7.28 -10.38 8.08
N ILE A 453 -6.53 -9.38 7.62
CA ILE A 453 -5.48 -8.73 8.40
C ILE A 453 -6.05 -7.44 8.99
N ARG A 454 -6.03 -7.32 10.33
CA ARG A 454 -6.56 -6.16 11.03
C ARG A 454 -5.71 -4.91 10.77
N MET A 455 -4.38 -5.08 10.78
CA MET A 455 -3.40 -4.01 10.62
C MET A 455 -2.21 -4.52 9.82
N MET A 456 -1.88 -3.90 8.70
CA MET A 456 -0.64 -4.15 7.99
C MET A 456 0.56 -3.60 8.78
N GLY A 457 1.69 -4.29 8.70
CA GLY A 457 2.95 -3.85 9.31
C GLY A 457 3.53 -2.62 8.62
N GLY A 458 3.37 -2.52 7.31
CA GLY A 458 3.75 -1.36 6.51
C GLY A 458 2.85 -0.15 6.73
N SER A 459 3.32 1.00 6.28
CA SER A 459 2.58 2.25 6.27
C SER A 459 2.35 2.66 4.82
N ILE A 460 1.18 3.19 4.53
CA ILE A 460 0.82 3.75 3.22
C ILE A 460 0.30 5.18 3.43
N PRO A 461 0.67 6.14 2.56
CA PRO A 461 0.37 7.55 2.76
C PRO A 461 -1.08 7.95 2.44
N ILE A 462 -2.04 7.04 2.59
CA ILE A 462 -3.45 7.21 2.21
C ILE A 462 -4.38 7.56 3.37
N SER A 463 -3.88 7.61 4.61
CA SER A 463 -4.70 8.07 5.74
C SER A 463 -5.38 9.43 5.54
N PRO A 464 -4.84 10.38 4.73
CA PRO A 464 -5.54 11.61 4.40
C PRO A 464 -6.93 11.40 3.78
N PHE A 465 -7.11 10.40 2.92
CA PHE A 465 -8.44 10.07 2.39
C PHE A 465 -9.39 9.61 3.49
N VAL A 466 -8.94 8.68 4.35
CA VAL A 466 -9.77 8.14 5.43
C VAL A 466 -10.16 9.24 6.42
N ILE A 467 -9.20 10.05 6.85
CA ILE A 467 -9.40 11.08 7.87
C ILE A 467 -10.22 12.26 7.32
N THR A 468 -9.82 12.79 6.15
CA THR A 468 -10.45 14.00 5.60
C THR A 468 -11.81 13.73 4.98
N LEU A 469 -11.99 12.58 4.30
CA LEU A 469 -13.28 12.22 3.71
C LEU A 469 -14.21 11.53 4.73
N GLY A 470 -13.67 10.99 5.81
CA GLY A 470 -14.44 10.28 6.83
C GLY A 470 -15.01 8.94 6.34
N ILE A 471 -14.31 8.24 5.45
CA ILE A 471 -14.78 7.02 4.79
C ILE A 471 -13.96 5.79 5.23
N PRO A 472 -14.57 4.60 5.32
CA PRO A 472 -13.85 3.36 5.58
C PRO A 472 -12.93 3.01 4.40
N ALA A 473 -11.77 2.40 4.69
CA ALA A 473 -10.83 1.95 3.68
C ALA A 473 -10.41 0.49 3.92
N VAL A 474 -10.30 -0.28 2.83
CA VAL A 474 -9.83 -1.68 2.87
C VAL A 474 -8.85 -1.90 1.72
N SER A 475 -7.68 -2.45 2.02
CA SER A 475 -6.73 -2.86 0.99
C SER A 475 -7.04 -4.26 0.49
N VAL A 476 -6.89 -4.44 -0.82
CA VAL A 476 -7.07 -5.71 -1.54
C VAL A 476 -5.74 -6.05 -2.22
N PRO A 477 -4.75 -6.55 -1.47
CA PRO A 477 -3.45 -6.91 -2.01
C PRO A 477 -3.55 -8.10 -2.95
N THR A 478 -2.83 -8.04 -4.08
CA THR A 478 -2.94 -9.06 -5.13
C THR A 478 -1.61 -9.66 -5.55
N VAL A 479 -0.49 -8.98 -5.29
CA VAL A 479 0.81 -9.43 -5.76
C VAL A 479 1.42 -10.49 -4.83
N ASN A 480 2.38 -11.24 -5.34
CA ASN A 480 3.06 -12.29 -4.55
C ASN A 480 3.92 -11.69 -3.44
N PRO A 481 4.03 -12.35 -2.27
CA PRO A 481 4.79 -11.82 -1.13
C PRO A 481 6.31 -11.77 -1.37
N ASP A 482 6.83 -12.57 -2.30
CA ASP A 482 8.24 -12.67 -2.66
C ASP A 482 8.57 -11.89 -3.96
N ASN A 483 8.04 -10.68 -4.08
CA ASN A 483 8.07 -9.86 -5.30
C ASN A 483 9.29 -8.93 -5.43
N ASN A 484 10.12 -8.80 -4.39
CA ASN A 484 11.25 -7.86 -4.31
C ASN A 484 10.86 -6.38 -4.53
N GLN A 485 9.63 -5.96 -4.14
CA GLN A 485 9.29 -4.53 -4.18
C GLN A 485 10.34 -3.68 -3.43
N HIS A 486 10.57 -2.46 -3.86
CA HIS A 486 11.60 -1.52 -3.39
C HIS A 486 13.06 -1.97 -3.62
N ALA A 487 13.29 -3.18 -4.13
CA ALA A 487 14.62 -3.70 -4.46
C ALA A 487 14.77 -3.95 -5.96
N GLU A 488 16.00 -4.29 -6.37
CA GLU A 488 16.28 -4.72 -7.73
C GLU A 488 15.66 -6.09 -8.01
N ASN A 489 15.40 -6.37 -9.29
CA ASN A 489 14.74 -7.59 -9.73
C ASN A 489 13.32 -7.77 -9.18
N GLU A 490 12.63 -6.64 -8.97
CA GLU A 490 11.22 -6.64 -8.66
C GLU A 490 10.44 -7.44 -9.71
N ASN A 491 9.43 -8.20 -9.25
CA ASN A 491 8.75 -9.13 -10.13
C ASN A 491 7.32 -9.43 -9.67
N ILE A 492 6.43 -9.68 -10.62
CA ILE A 492 5.09 -10.21 -10.36
C ILE A 492 4.98 -11.65 -10.87
N ARG A 493 4.43 -12.54 -10.07
CA ARG A 493 4.06 -13.89 -10.48
C ARG A 493 2.86 -13.82 -11.42
N VAL A 494 2.94 -14.45 -12.60
CA VAL A 494 1.87 -14.42 -13.61
C VAL A 494 0.55 -14.92 -13.05
N GLY A 495 0.58 -15.99 -12.22
CA GLY A 495 -0.61 -16.48 -11.54
C GLY A 495 -1.26 -15.46 -10.61
N ASN A 496 -0.46 -14.60 -9.93
CA ASN A 496 -0.98 -13.53 -9.09
C ASN A 496 -1.61 -12.40 -9.92
N TYR A 497 -1.05 -12.07 -11.09
CA TYR A 497 -1.64 -11.12 -12.03
C TYR A 497 -3.01 -11.60 -12.54
N VAL A 498 -3.13 -12.87 -12.95
CA VAL A 498 -4.40 -13.47 -13.38
C VAL A 498 -5.42 -13.47 -12.24
N ASP A 499 -5.00 -13.84 -11.03
CA ASP A 499 -5.84 -13.79 -9.84
C ASP A 499 -6.26 -12.34 -9.49
N ALA A 500 -5.42 -11.33 -9.77
CA ALA A 500 -5.78 -9.92 -9.58
C ALA A 500 -6.92 -9.51 -10.51
N VAL A 501 -6.85 -9.86 -11.80
CA VAL A 501 -7.95 -9.61 -12.75
C VAL A 501 -9.25 -10.26 -12.27
N LYS A 502 -9.17 -11.50 -11.78
CA LYS A 502 -10.32 -12.23 -11.22
C LYS A 502 -10.88 -11.55 -9.98
N THR A 503 -10.01 -11.12 -9.07
CA THR A 503 -10.37 -10.40 -7.84
C THR A 503 -11.15 -9.12 -8.18
N PHE A 504 -10.60 -8.29 -9.07
CA PHE A 504 -11.20 -7.01 -9.43
C PHE A 504 -12.51 -7.19 -10.21
N LEU A 505 -12.58 -8.17 -11.11
CA LEU A 505 -13.82 -8.50 -11.79
C LEU A 505 -14.90 -9.00 -10.82
N ALA A 506 -14.52 -9.78 -9.81
CA ALA A 506 -15.43 -10.22 -8.77
C ALA A 506 -15.98 -9.04 -7.95
N ILE A 507 -15.12 -8.08 -7.57
CA ILE A 507 -15.50 -6.84 -6.87
C ILE A 507 -16.48 -6.02 -7.74
N LEU A 508 -16.15 -5.80 -9.02
CA LEU A 508 -16.96 -5.02 -9.94
C LEU A 508 -18.34 -5.64 -10.22
N THR A 509 -18.45 -6.96 -10.07
CA THR A 509 -19.70 -7.71 -10.32
C THR A 509 -20.43 -8.14 -9.05
N GLU A 510 -19.88 -7.90 -7.86
CA GLU A 510 -20.56 -8.11 -6.59
C GLU A 510 -21.43 -6.90 -6.24
N LYS A 511 -22.69 -7.15 -5.87
CA LYS A 511 -23.63 -6.07 -5.54
C LYS A 511 -23.27 -5.42 -4.21
N LEU A 512 -23.04 -4.12 -4.26
CA LEU A 512 -22.96 -3.28 -3.08
C LEU A 512 -24.40 -2.92 -2.66
N LYS A 513 -24.73 -3.20 -1.40
CA LYS A 513 -26.09 -3.03 -0.86
C LYS A 513 -26.31 -1.61 -0.34
#